data_6506722440bd8cffc3da9226223ced85
#
_entry.id   6506722440bd8cffc3da9226223ced85
#
_cell.length_a   1.000
_cell.length_b   1.000
_cell.length_c   1.000
_cell.angle_alpha   90.00
_cell.angle_beta   90.00
_cell.angle_gamma   90.00
#
_symmetry.space_group_name_H-M   'P 1'
#
loop_
_entity.id
_entity.type
_entity.pdbx_description
1 polymer ?
#
loop_
_entity_poly.entity_id
_entity_poly.type
_entity_poly.pdbx_seq_one_letter_code
_entity_poly.pdbx_strand_id
1 'polypeptide(L)'
;MKKRTQSSSKGVSYVSRNFVKLCLLWIFSLSSLMIQAQDNQRISVDLRGESLESTLWYLQNRTKFIFMYATEDIANITDISVRAKNKTITEILDECLEGTNLTYEVSGTAIVIKKRKTNKITISGWIRDASGEALPGATVTVRGSKHGAIAGLDGHYTFNIPAQEGLILTYSFIGMEKKTVRYTGKKTINVTLNSSSTEIDEVVVTGYQNIQRRDLVGSITTVKAKDILMPSYTTIDQMLQGRVAGMIVTNTSSRVGTAPKIQIRGTSTLLGNQDPLWVVDGIIQEDPLELNASSLMTEDLKNIIGNQISWLNPADIESISILKDASATAIYGSKASNGVIEITTKKNTTDRLSVNYTSNFVMGTRPNYGQFNYMNSKERVLFSQEAFNWGTPYGTEPIKQIYTYEGLLNMYLSHDISSEDFLAQRNVLETQNTDWFKLLTRRSFSHNHNISVSGGTNKYSYAASMGYSNSEGQEIGNDSERMTGRVAITIRPVQKLTINATINGSVSTNNGFAGGVNPMGY
;
A
#
# COMPACT_ATOMS: atom_id res chain seq x y z
N MET A 1 -22.50 -48.81 -5.86
CA MET A 1 -22.74 -48.12 -7.13
C MET A 1 -23.35 -46.75 -6.88
N LYS A 2 -22.55 -45.68 -6.89
CA LYS A 2 -23.01 -44.29 -7.09
C LYS A 2 -21.77 -43.47 -7.47
N LYS A 3 -21.69 -43.13 -8.73
CA LYS A 3 -20.68 -42.23 -9.29
C LYS A 3 -20.92 -40.84 -8.71
N ARG A 4 -19.93 -40.30 -8.00
CA ARG A 4 -19.84 -38.86 -7.69
C ARG A 4 -19.17 -38.15 -8.86
N THR A 5 -19.90 -37.31 -9.50
CA THR A 5 -19.43 -36.32 -10.46
C THR A 5 -18.50 -35.34 -9.74
N GLN A 6 -17.21 -35.42 -10.04
CA GLN A 6 -16.27 -34.33 -9.76
C GLN A 6 -16.46 -33.25 -10.83
N SER A 7 -17.06 -32.15 -10.42
CA SER A 7 -17.19 -30.95 -11.24
C SER A 7 -16.10 -29.96 -10.85
N SER A 8 -15.12 -29.80 -11.73
CA SER A 8 -14.58 -28.53 -12.20
C SER A 8 -14.05 -27.50 -11.20
N SER A 9 -12.95 -27.80 -10.49
CA SER A 9 -12.10 -26.73 -9.90
C SER A 9 -10.80 -26.47 -10.70
N LYS A 10 -10.61 -27.12 -11.84
CA LYS A 10 -9.39 -26.98 -12.65
C LYS A 10 -9.37 -25.78 -13.62
N GLY A 11 -10.49 -25.09 -13.81
CA GLY A 11 -10.58 -23.99 -14.79
C GLY A 11 -9.92 -22.68 -14.33
N VAL A 12 -10.05 -22.34 -13.06
CA VAL A 12 -9.61 -21.03 -12.54
C VAL A 12 -8.09 -20.97 -12.33
N SER A 13 -7.48 -22.06 -11.88
CA SER A 13 -6.01 -22.10 -11.69
C SER A 13 -5.22 -22.07 -13.02
N TYR A 14 -5.85 -22.51 -14.11
CA TYR A 14 -5.22 -22.55 -15.44
C TYR A 14 -5.16 -21.16 -16.09
N VAL A 15 -6.19 -20.34 -15.88
CA VAL A 15 -6.26 -18.97 -16.43
C VAL A 15 -5.25 -18.05 -15.72
N SER A 16 -5.11 -18.17 -14.39
CA SER A 16 -4.16 -17.35 -13.63
C SER A 16 -2.69 -17.67 -13.97
N ARG A 17 -2.36 -18.95 -14.11
CA ARG A 17 -1.00 -19.39 -14.48
C ARG A 17 -0.59 -19.02 -15.91
N ASN A 18 -1.53 -19.00 -16.83
CA ASN A 18 -1.25 -18.60 -18.21
C ASN A 18 -1.18 -17.07 -18.38
N PHE A 19 -1.94 -16.32 -17.60
CA PHE A 19 -1.87 -14.85 -17.58
C PHE A 19 -0.51 -14.35 -17.07
N VAL A 20 0.00 -14.93 -15.99
CA VAL A 20 1.35 -14.62 -15.47
C VAL A 20 2.45 -15.00 -16.48
N LYS A 21 2.31 -16.13 -17.17
CA LYS A 21 3.24 -16.53 -18.24
C LYS A 21 3.17 -15.59 -19.45
N LEU A 22 1.97 -15.11 -19.79
CA LEU A 22 1.79 -14.16 -20.90
C LEU A 22 2.42 -12.79 -20.57
N CYS A 23 2.24 -12.31 -19.34
CA CYS A 23 2.87 -11.07 -18.86
C CYS A 23 4.41 -11.18 -18.82
N LEU A 24 4.96 -12.32 -18.36
CA LEU A 24 6.40 -12.57 -18.37
C LEU A 24 6.97 -12.69 -19.79
N LEU A 25 6.26 -13.33 -20.71
CA LEU A 25 6.66 -13.40 -22.11
C LEU A 25 6.63 -12.03 -22.80
N TRP A 26 5.69 -11.17 -22.44
CA TRP A 26 5.63 -9.78 -22.95
C TRP A 26 6.80 -8.93 -22.43
N ILE A 27 7.18 -9.09 -21.16
CA ILE A 27 8.34 -8.39 -20.58
C ILE A 27 9.65 -8.90 -21.20
N PHE A 28 9.75 -10.20 -21.50
CA PHE A 28 10.95 -10.79 -22.11
C PHE A 28 11.08 -10.50 -23.63
N SER A 29 9.97 -10.30 -24.34
CA SER A 29 10.01 -9.93 -25.76
C SER A 29 10.38 -8.45 -25.98
N LEU A 30 10.21 -7.57 -24.96
CA LEU A 30 10.67 -6.18 -25.05
C LEU A 30 12.18 -6.01 -24.80
N SER A 31 12.84 -6.99 -24.20
CA SER A 31 14.28 -6.90 -23.88
C SER A 31 15.22 -7.39 -24.99
N SER A 32 14.71 -7.98 -26.06
CA SER A 32 15.56 -8.59 -27.12
C SER A 32 15.71 -7.73 -28.40
N LEU A 33 15.30 -6.46 -28.39
CA LEU A 33 15.42 -5.54 -29.55
C LEU A 33 16.49 -4.46 -29.37
N MET A 34 17.54 -4.72 -28.59
CA MET A 34 18.69 -3.82 -28.46
C MET A 34 19.96 -4.48 -28.98
N ILE A 35 20.13 -4.60 -30.30
CA ILE A 35 21.44 -4.83 -30.92
C ILE A 35 21.61 -3.89 -32.12
N GLN A 36 22.47 -2.89 -31.87
CA GLN A 36 23.39 -2.15 -32.75
C GLN A 36 23.05 -2.00 -34.23
N ALA A 37 22.89 -0.74 -34.63
CA ALA A 37 23.43 -0.25 -35.88
C ALA A 37 23.98 1.17 -35.63
N GLN A 38 25.30 1.32 -35.56
CA GLN A 38 25.94 2.59 -35.86
C GLN A 38 25.74 2.85 -37.36
N ASP A 39 24.64 3.51 -37.68
CA ASP A 39 24.33 3.91 -39.04
C ASP A 39 25.04 5.26 -39.30
N ASN A 40 26.10 5.27 -40.07
CA ASN A 40 26.80 6.47 -40.56
C ASN A 40 25.94 7.20 -41.62
N GLN A 41 24.72 7.54 -41.27
CA GLN A 41 23.85 8.31 -42.16
C GLN A 41 24.41 9.72 -42.32
N ARG A 42 24.82 10.08 -43.55
CA ARG A 42 25.28 11.40 -43.90
C ARG A 42 24.17 12.22 -44.51
N ILE A 43 24.01 13.45 -44.06
CA ILE A 43 22.95 14.37 -44.51
C ILE A 43 23.55 15.71 -44.92
N SER A 44 22.83 16.44 -45.74
CA SER A 44 23.16 17.82 -46.10
C SER A 44 22.09 18.75 -45.56
N VAL A 45 22.49 19.81 -44.85
CA VAL A 45 21.64 20.76 -44.14
C VAL A 45 22.10 22.18 -44.40
N ASP A 46 21.16 23.10 -44.69
CA ASP A 46 21.41 24.55 -44.75
C ASP A 46 20.29 25.21 -43.93
N LEU A 47 20.58 25.56 -42.68
CA LEU A 47 19.69 26.25 -41.76
C LEU A 47 20.32 27.58 -41.33
N ARG A 48 19.51 28.65 -41.23
CA ARG A 48 20.01 29.99 -40.91
C ARG A 48 19.05 30.69 -39.96
N GLY A 49 19.58 31.10 -38.80
CA GLY A 49 18.80 31.87 -37.82
C GLY A 49 17.65 31.10 -37.17
N GLU A 50 17.72 29.75 -37.15
CA GLU A 50 16.71 28.90 -36.57
C GLU A 50 16.92 28.70 -35.07
N SER A 51 15.82 28.37 -34.34
CA SER A 51 15.95 27.94 -32.94
C SER A 51 16.60 26.55 -32.88
N LEU A 52 17.27 26.23 -31.76
CA LEU A 52 17.83 24.89 -31.55
C LEU A 52 16.71 23.81 -31.58
N GLU A 53 15.55 24.14 -31.07
CA GLU A 53 14.39 23.24 -31.10
C GLU A 53 13.94 22.93 -32.53
N SER A 54 13.78 23.96 -33.38
CA SER A 54 13.45 23.81 -34.80
C SER A 54 14.51 23.00 -35.54
N THR A 55 15.77 23.26 -35.23
CA THR A 55 16.94 22.56 -35.82
C THR A 55 16.90 21.07 -35.46
N LEU A 56 16.71 20.73 -34.20
CA LEU A 56 16.61 19.34 -33.73
C LEU A 56 15.41 18.62 -34.32
N TRP A 57 14.26 19.28 -34.39
CA TRP A 57 13.06 18.74 -35.02
C TRP A 57 13.29 18.45 -36.52
N TYR A 58 13.95 19.37 -37.24
CA TYR A 58 14.32 19.19 -38.64
C TYR A 58 15.25 17.99 -38.84
N LEU A 59 16.26 17.83 -37.97
CA LEU A 59 17.20 16.72 -38.01
C LEU A 59 16.52 15.40 -37.68
N GLN A 60 15.60 15.37 -36.71
CA GLN A 60 14.82 14.19 -36.34
C GLN A 60 13.96 13.67 -37.49
N ASN A 61 13.32 14.55 -38.25
CA ASN A 61 12.47 14.15 -39.37
C ASN A 61 13.24 13.65 -40.59
N ARG A 62 14.54 13.90 -40.67
CA ARG A 62 15.41 13.47 -41.80
C ARG A 62 16.40 12.38 -41.45
N THR A 63 16.43 11.97 -40.21
CA THR A 63 17.33 10.92 -39.71
C THR A 63 16.55 9.89 -38.91
N LYS A 64 17.21 8.78 -38.58
CA LYS A 64 16.64 7.76 -37.69
C LYS A 64 16.86 8.08 -36.22
N PHE A 65 17.49 9.21 -35.91
CA PHE A 65 17.81 9.58 -34.54
C PHE A 65 16.65 10.29 -33.86
N ILE A 66 16.46 9.96 -32.57
CA ILE A 66 15.50 10.59 -31.67
C ILE A 66 16.28 11.49 -30.73
N PHE A 67 15.95 12.79 -30.72
CA PHE A 67 16.57 13.74 -29.83
C PHE A 67 15.81 13.83 -28.52
N MET A 68 16.52 13.65 -27.43
CA MET A 68 16.02 13.81 -26.08
C MET A 68 16.69 15.01 -25.42
N TYR A 69 15.90 16.00 -25.03
CA TYR A 69 16.37 17.21 -24.39
C TYR A 69 15.34 17.74 -23.39
N ALA A 70 15.79 18.48 -22.41
CA ALA A 70 14.90 19.26 -21.57
C ALA A 70 14.55 20.56 -22.31
N THR A 71 13.28 20.82 -22.54
CA THR A 71 12.81 22.02 -23.26
C THR A 71 13.35 23.31 -22.64
N GLU A 72 13.50 23.34 -21.31
CA GLU A 72 14.07 24.48 -20.56
C GLU A 72 15.56 24.74 -20.90
N ASP A 73 16.29 23.73 -21.35
CA ASP A 73 17.72 23.84 -21.63
C ASP A 73 17.99 24.41 -23.02
N ILE A 74 17.06 24.25 -23.96
CA ILE A 74 17.19 24.69 -25.34
C ILE A 74 16.36 25.92 -25.71
N ALA A 75 15.35 26.27 -24.89
CA ALA A 75 14.37 27.33 -25.18
C ALA A 75 14.97 28.72 -25.48
N ASN A 76 16.15 29.01 -24.94
CA ASN A 76 16.81 30.33 -25.11
C ASN A 76 17.87 30.36 -26.23
N ILE A 77 17.99 29.29 -27.03
CA ILE A 77 18.95 29.21 -28.12
C ILE A 77 18.22 29.39 -29.44
N THR A 78 18.23 30.63 -29.95
CA THR A 78 17.32 31.06 -31.05
C THR A 78 18.04 31.47 -32.34
N ASP A 79 19.37 31.33 -32.41
CA ASP A 79 20.14 31.75 -33.60
C ASP A 79 21.18 30.67 -33.96
N ILE A 80 20.70 29.55 -34.48
CA ILE A 80 21.54 28.48 -35.01
C ILE A 80 21.63 28.60 -36.53
N SER A 81 22.86 28.72 -37.01
CA SER A 81 23.12 28.72 -38.45
C SER A 81 24.14 27.63 -38.76
N VAL A 82 23.70 26.59 -39.47
CA VAL A 82 24.56 25.44 -39.83
C VAL A 82 24.43 25.13 -41.32
N ARG A 83 25.58 25.05 -41.96
CA ARG A 83 25.70 24.70 -43.38
C ARG A 83 26.58 23.46 -43.55
N ALA A 84 25.95 22.31 -43.59
CA ALA A 84 26.63 21.02 -43.69
C ALA A 84 26.34 20.34 -45.04
N LYS A 85 27.38 19.90 -45.75
CA LYS A 85 27.24 19.04 -46.95
C LYS A 85 27.85 17.69 -46.66
N ASN A 86 27.02 16.63 -46.77
CA ASN A 86 27.43 15.23 -46.60
C ASN A 86 28.16 14.95 -45.26
N LYS A 87 27.67 15.53 -44.17
CA LYS A 87 28.18 15.34 -42.79
C LYS A 87 27.35 14.34 -42.00
N THR A 88 27.97 13.73 -40.99
CA THR A 88 27.29 12.87 -40.04
C THR A 88 26.46 13.71 -39.05
N ILE A 89 25.48 13.09 -38.40
CA ILE A 89 24.64 13.78 -37.43
C ILE A 89 25.45 14.36 -36.25
N THR A 90 26.53 13.66 -35.85
CA THR A 90 27.42 14.11 -34.78
C THR A 90 28.21 15.35 -35.18
N GLU A 91 28.74 15.40 -36.41
CA GLU A 91 29.45 16.59 -36.93
C GLU A 91 28.51 17.81 -37.04
N ILE A 92 27.25 17.59 -37.38
CA ILE A 92 26.22 18.66 -37.45
C ILE A 92 25.87 19.16 -36.05
N LEU A 93 25.72 18.24 -35.07
CA LEU A 93 25.45 18.62 -33.70
C LEU A 93 26.61 19.36 -33.04
N ASP A 94 27.85 19.00 -33.35
CA ASP A 94 29.03 19.72 -32.87
C ASP A 94 28.99 21.20 -33.34
N GLU A 95 28.60 21.44 -34.58
CA GLU A 95 28.42 22.80 -35.11
C GLU A 95 27.22 23.52 -34.50
N CYS A 96 26.08 22.83 -34.31
CA CYS A 96 24.88 23.41 -33.70
C CYS A 96 25.09 23.80 -32.24
N LEU A 97 25.91 23.06 -31.50
CA LEU A 97 26.13 23.25 -30.08
C LEU A 97 27.42 24.03 -29.77
N GLU A 98 28.17 24.41 -30.79
CA GLU A 98 29.35 25.26 -30.62
C GLU A 98 28.95 26.62 -30.05
N GLY A 99 29.68 27.07 -29.03
CA GLY A 99 29.33 28.30 -28.30
C GLY A 99 28.16 28.20 -27.29
N THR A 100 27.48 27.05 -27.21
CA THR A 100 26.46 26.81 -26.23
C THR A 100 27.02 26.10 -24.99
N ASN A 101 26.27 26.13 -23.87
CA ASN A 101 26.61 25.38 -22.65
C ASN A 101 26.08 23.95 -22.67
N LEU A 102 25.78 23.43 -23.85
CA LEU A 102 25.24 22.10 -24.05
C LEU A 102 26.27 21.12 -24.56
N THR A 103 26.05 19.86 -24.36
CA THR A 103 26.75 18.72 -24.91
C THR A 103 25.76 17.60 -25.17
N TYR A 104 26.16 16.64 -26.02
CA TYR A 104 25.29 15.51 -26.32
C TYR A 104 25.97 14.18 -26.04
N GLU A 105 25.14 13.14 -25.92
CA GLU A 105 25.58 11.76 -25.77
C GLU A 105 24.73 10.88 -26.69
N VAL A 106 25.40 10.06 -27.49
CA VAL A 106 24.72 9.15 -28.44
C VAL A 106 24.62 7.77 -27.84
N SER A 107 23.40 7.25 -27.78
CA SER A 107 23.12 5.89 -27.30
C SER A 107 22.18 5.19 -28.30
N GLY A 108 22.79 4.40 -29.21
CA GLY A 108 22.04 3.77 -30.30
C GLY A 108 21.42 4.81 -31.25
N THR A 109 20.11 4.81 -31.40
CA THR A 109 19.34 5.80 -32.18
C THR A 109 18.89 7.01 -31.35
N ALA A 110 19.17 7.05 -30.05
CA ALA A 110 18.84 8.18 -29.18
C ALA A 110 20.06 9.10 -28.98
N ILE A 111 19.83 10.41 -29.13
CA ILE A 111 20.81 11.46 -28.86
C ILE A 111 20.27 12.31 -27.72
N VAL A 112 20.97 12.28 -26.59
CA VAL A 112 20.60 13.04 -25.38
C VAL A 112 21.42 14.30 -25.31
N ILE A 113 20.74 15.46 -25.35
CA ILE A 113 21.38 16.77 -25.20
C ILE A 113 21.31 17.15 -23.72
N LYS A 114 22.46 17.53 -23.15
CA LYS A 114 22.62 17.87 -21.74
C LYS A 114 23.56 19.05 -21.55
N LYS A 115 23.43 19.74 -20.41
CA LYS A 115 24.37 20.80 -20.05
C LYS A 115 25.80 20.26 -19.86
N ARG A 116 26.78 21.01 -20.35
CA ARG A 116 28.20 20.71 -20.13
C ARG A 116 28.54 20.81 -18.64
N LYS A 117 29.32 19.91 -18.09
CA LYS A 117 29.78 19.97 -16.69
C LYS A 117 30.49 21.30 -16.45
N THR A 118 29.88 22.19 -15.70
CA THR A 118 30.47 23.46 -15.28
C THR A 118 31.40 23.26 -14.09
N ASN A 119 32.44 24.09 -13.98
CA ASN A 119 33.29 24.15 -12.79
C ASN A 119 32.41 24.35 -11.55
N LYS A 120 32.68 23.57 -10.50
CA LYS A 120 31.95 23.64 -9.24
C LYS A 120 32.64 24.63 -8.29
N ILE A 121 31.85 25.47 -7.64
CA ILE A 121 32.28 26.33 -6.55
C ILE A 121 31.69 25.81 -5.26
N THR A 122 32.52 25.71 -4.23
CA THR A 122 32.05 25.38 -2.88
C THR A 122 31.49 26.63 -2.19
N ILE A 123 30.25 26.59 -1.74
CA ILE A 123 29.64 27.59 -0.88
C ILE A 123 29.39 27.01 0.52
N SER A 124 29.48 27.88 1.53
CA SER A 124 29.26 27.52 2.91
C SER A 124 28.53 28.64 3.65
N GLY A 125 28.04 28.39 4.86
CA GLY A 125 27.38 29.38 5.69
C GLY A 125 26.66 28.76 6.87
N TRP A 126 26.01 29.60 7.66
CA TRP A 126 25.20 29.20 8.82
C TRP A 126 23.74 29.50 8.56
N ILE A 127 22.90 28.56 8.98
CA ILE A 127 21.44 28.72 9.01
C ILE A 127 21.02 28.82 10.47
N ARG A 128 20.38 29.95 10.82
CA ARG A 128 19.97 30.27 12.18
C ARG A 128 18.52 30.74 12.20
N ASP A 129 17.90 30.73 13.35
CA ASP A 129 16.59 31.36 13.56
C ASP A 129 16.72 32.87 13.85
N ALA A 130 15.58 33.52 14.09
CA ALA A 130 15.52 34.93 14.42
C ALA A 130 16.16 35.28 15.79
N SER A 131 16.30 34.31 16.70
CA SER A 131 16.97 34.44 18.01
C SER A 131 18.48 34.24 17.90
N GLY A 132 18.98 33.81 16.74
CA GLY A 132 20.39 33.50 16.51
C GLY A 132 20.79 32.08 16.82
N GLU A 133 19.82 31.23 17.22
CA GLU A 133 20.05 29.79 17.49
C GLU A 133 20.32 29.03 16.18
N ALA A 134 21.23 28.08 16.22
CA ALA A 134 21.54 27.23 15.07
C ALA A 134 20.35 26.33 14.73
N LEU A 135 20.13 26.08 13.43
CA LEU A 135 19.07 25.19 12.95
C LEU A 135 19.65 23.89 12.36
N PRO A 136 19.94 22.89 13.20
CA PRO A 136 20.45 21.59 12.76
C PRO A 136 19.44 20.87 11.85
N GLY A 137 19.91 20.32 10.73
CA GLY A 137 19.03 19.63 9.78
C GLY A 137 18.27 20.57 8.82
N ALA A 138 18.51 21.88 8.89
CA ALA A 138 17.99 22.80 7.87
C ALA A 138 18.57 22.45 6.50
N THR A 139 17.77 22.56 5.45
CA THR A 139 18.17 22.19 4.10
C THR A 139 18.38 23.43 3.22
N VAL A 140 19.39 23.39 2.38
CA VAL A 140 19.62 24.33 1.31
C VAL A 140 19.63 23.59 -0.02
N THR A 141 18.87 24.09 -1.00
CA THR A 141 18.75 23.47 -2.33
C THR A 141 18.89 24.55 -3.42
N VAL A 142 19.44 24.15 -4.57
CA VAL A 142 19.49 25.02 -5.76
C VAL A 142 18.24 24.75 -6.60
N ARG A 143 17.45 25.80 -6.88
CA ARG A 143 16.21 25.68 -7.66
C ARG A 143 16.49 25.09 -9.05
N GLY A 144 15.71 24.07 -9.42
CA GLY A 144 15.85 23.40 -10.72
C GLY A 144 17.03 22.43 -10.81
N SER A 145 17.71 22.11 -9.69
CA SER A 145 18.84 21.17 -9.65
C SER A 145 18.70 20.18 -8.49
N LYS A 146 19.45 19.07 -8.59
CA LYS A 146 19.55 18.08 -7.48
C LYS A 146 20.65 18.46 -6.46
N HIS A 147 21.24 19.64 -6.57
CA HIS A 147 22.30 20.07 -5.64
C HIS A 147 21.70 20.68 -4.39
N GLY A 148 22.17 20.23 -3.23
CA GLY A 148 21.77 20.73 -1.94
C GLY A 148 22.65 20.20 -0.82
N ALA A 149 22.47 20.74 0.38
CA ALA A 149 23.12 20.27 1.61
C ALA A 149 22.15 20.34 2.79
N ILE A 150 22.51 19.64 3.85
CA ILE A 150 21.83 19.67 5.15
C ILE A 150 22.79 20.31 6.13
N ALA A 151 22.31 21.22 6.96
CA ALA A 151 23.08 21.87 8.01
C ALA A 151 23.43 20.91 9.15
N GLY A 152 24.67 20.96 9.61
CA GLY A 152 25.16 20.19 10.74
C GLY A 152 24.56 20.65 12.08
N LEU A 153 25.05 20.04 13.18
CA LEU A 153 24.57 20.32 14.54
C LEU A 153 24.76 21.79 14.97
N ASP A 154 25.73 22.46 14.39
CA ASP A 154 26.05 23.88 14.59
C ASP A 154 25.31 24.81 13.62
N GLY A 155 24.42 24.27 12.78
CA GLY A 155 23.73 25.00 11.72
C GLY A 155 24.60 25.34 10.51
N HIS A 156 25.84 24.85 10.45
CA HIS A 156 26.75 25.07 9.33
C HIS A 156 26.45 24.14 8.17
N TYR A 157 26.46 24.70 6.95
CA TYR A 157 26.32 23.92 5.71
C TYR A 157 27.45 24.21 4.74
N THR A 158 27.79 23.23 3.92
CA THR A 158 28.71 23.36 2.80
C THR A 158 28.33 22.45 1.65
N PHE A 159 28.34 22.92 0.43
CA PHE A 159 28.10 22.12 -0.76
C PHE A 159 28.61 22.77 -2.03
N ASN A 160 28.69 21.98 -3.10
CA ASN A 160 29.17 22.44 -4.38
C ASN A 160 28.04 22.86 -5.31
N ILE A 161 28.18 24.04 -5.92
CA ILE A 161 27.26 24.53 -6.94
C ILE A 161 27.99 24.74 -8.27
N PRO A 162 27.27 24.76 -9.41
CA PRO A 162 27.85 25.25 -10.66
C PRO A 162 28.38 26.67 -10.52
N ALA A 163 29.52 26.97 -11.16
CA ALA A 163 30.11 28.31 -11.16
C ALA A 163 29.32 29.28 -12.06
N GLN A 164 28.05 29.49 -11.74
CA GLN A 164 27.11 30.34 -12.49
C GLN A 164 26.46 31.34 -11.55
N GLU A 165 26.52 32.62 -11.86
CA GLU A 165 25.81 33.65 -11.13
C GLU A 165 24.31 33.61 -11.41
N GLY A 166 23.53 34.10 -10.45
CA GLY A 166 22.06 34.16 -10.58
C GLY A 166 21.31 32.92 -10.18
N LEU A 167 21.97 31.87 -9.72
CA LEU A 167 21.31 30.69 -9.15
C LEU A 167 20.44 31.08 -7.94
N ILE A 168 19.29 30.44 -7.82
CA ILE A 168 18.38 30.65 -6.68
C ILE A 168 18.62 29.54 -5.67
N LEU A 169 19.06 29.90 -4.48
CA LEU A 169 19.23 29.02 -3.33
C LEU A 169 17.97 29.09 -2.48
N THR A 170 17.36 27.96 -2.15
CA THR A 170 16.19 27.87 -1.29
C THR A 170 16.60 27.21 0.02
N TYR A 171 16.39 27.91 1.12
CA TYR A 171 16.63 27.47 2.49
C TYR A 171 15.31 27.09 3.12
N SER A 172 15.24 25.92 3.78
CA SER A 172 14.03 25.46 4.46
C SER A 172 14.35 24.64 5.71
N PHE A 173 13.50 24.77 6.71
CA PHE A 173 13.52 23.99 7.94
C PHE A 173 12.10 23.74 8.42
N ILE A 174 11.86 22.66 9.14
CA ILE A 174 10.53 22.32 9.67
C ILE A 174 10.08 23.42 10.63
N GLY A 175 8.89 23.98 10.42
CA GLY A 175 8.35 25.05 11.24
C GLY A 175 8.91 26.44 10.93
N MET A 176 9.71 26.61 9.88
CA MET A 176 10.26 27.89 9.44
C MET A 176 9.80 28.27 8.03
N GLU A 177 9.68 29.57 7.76
CA GLU A 177 9.40 30.08 6.42
C GLU A 177 10.55 29.80 5.45
N LYS A 178 10.21 29.32 4.25
CA LYS A 178 11.20 29.10 3.21
C LYS A 178 11.76 30.44 2.74
N LYS A 179 13.09 30.58 2.75
CA LYS A 179 13.79 31.77 2.28
C LYS A 179 14.57 31.48 1.01
N THR A 180 14.41 32.34 0.02
CA THR A 180 15.15 32.24 -1.25
C THR A 180 16.19 33.34 -1.35
N VAL A 181 17.42 32.97 -1.74
CA VAL A 181 18.54 33.91 -1.90
C VAL A 181 19.13 33.70 -3.30
N ARG A 182 19.31 34.80 -4.04
CA ARG A 182 19.99 34.78 -5.34
C ARG A 182 21.50 34.75 -5.13
N TYR A 183 22.18 33.80 -5.73
CA TYR A 183 23.62 33.68 -5.67
C TYR A 183 24.32 34.80 -6.46
N THR A 184 25.17 35.56 -5.80
CA THR A 184 25.91 36.73 -6.34
C THR A 184 27.43 36.56 -6.33
N GLY A 185 27.94 35.31 -6.40
CA GLY A 185 29.39 35.04 -6.39
C GLY A 185 30.00 34.89 -4.98
N LYS A 186 29.28 35.15 -3.89
CA LYS A 186 29.83 35.04 -2.52
C LYS A 186 29.99 33.58 -2.10
N LYS A 187 31.17 33.22 -1.60
CA LYS A 187 31.44 31.85 -1.10
C LYS A 187 30.79 31.54 0.23
N THR A 188 30.49 32.56 1.05
CA THR A 188 29.86 32.39 2.35
C THR A 188 28.51 33.11 2.36
N ILE A 189 27.41 32.39 2.67
CA ILE A 189 26.05 32.93 2.71
C ILE A 189 25.38 32.47 4.01
N ASN A 190 25.23 33.41 4.93
CA ASN A 190 24.51 33.17 6.20
C ASN A 190 23.04 33.55 6.01
N VAL A 191 22.15 32.71 6.53
CA VAL A 191 20.71 32.89 6.38
C VAL A 191 20.01 32.75 7.73
N THR A 192 19.14 33.70 8.01
CA THR A 192 18.21 33.65 9.14
C THR A 192 16.82 33.26 8.59
N LEU A 193 16.23 32.23 9.16
CA LEU A 193 14.87 31.79 8.88
C LEU A 193 13.95 32.30 9.99
N ASN A 194 12.78 32.78 9.61
CA ASN A 194 11.75 33.18 10.55
C ASN A 194 10.85 31.97 10.87
N SER A 195 10.34 31.90 12.08
CA SER A 195 9.34 30.89 12.43
C SER A 195 8.14 31.03 11.52
N SER A 196 7.77 29.95 10.86
CA SER A 196 6.51 29.88 10.14
C SER A 196 5.41 29.69 11.17
N SER A 197 4.63 30.74 11.41
CA SER A 197 3.38 30.62 12.16
C SER A 197 2.26 29.95 11.34
N THR A 198 2.60 29.41 10.17
CA THR A 198 1.69 28.55 9.42
C THR A 198 1.60 27.23 10.19
N GLU A 199 0.67 27.16 11.15
CA GLU A 199 0.01 25.91 11.44
C GLU A 199 -0.33 25.32 10.09
N ILE A 200 0.17 24.12 9.81
CA ILE A 200 -0.32 23.34 8.66
C ILE A 200 -1.79 23.14 9.00
N ASP A 201 -2.66 23.95 8.41
CA ASP A 201 -4.11 23.81 8.53
C ASP A 201 -4.44 22.42 8.00
N GLU A 202 -4.51 21.45 8.92
CA GLU A 202 -4.91 20.09 8.59
C GLU A 202 -6.38 20.18 8.16
N VAL A 203 -6.59 20.05 6.86
CA VAL A 203 -7.93 20.05 6.29
C VAL A 203 -8.52 18.68 6.52
N VAL A 204 -9.60 18.62 7.26
CA VAL A 204 -10.38 17.40 7.46
C VAL A 204 -11.51 17.38 6.45
N VAL A 205 -11.57 16.33 5.65
CA VAL A 205 -12.71 16.10 4.76
C VAL A 205 -13.86 15.60 5.61
N THR A 206 -14.99 16.28 5.58
CA THR A 206 -16.24 15.86 6.24
C THR A 206 -17.36 15.86 5.21
N GLY A 207 -17.74 14.68 4.74
CA GLY A 207 -18.77 14.53 3.72
C GLY A 207 -18.47 15.28 2.44
N TYR A 208 -19.22 16.35 2.20
CA TYR A 208 -19.07 17.18 1.00
C TYR A 208 -18.23 18.46 1.22
N GLN A 209 -17.67 18.66 2.41
CA GLN A 209 -16.95 19.88 2.78
C GLN A 209 -15.52 19.59 3.23
N ASN A 210 -14.61 20.42 2.77
CA ASN A 210 -13.25 20.50 3.31
C ASN A 210 -13.25 21.56 4.41
N ILE A 211 -13.25 21.13 5.67
CA ILE A 211 -13.27 22.04 6.83
C ILE A 211 -11.89 22.07 7.47
N GLN A 212 -11.40 23.25 7.81
CA GLN A 212 -10.15 23.35 8.57
C GLN A 212 -10.35 22.77 9.96
N ARG A 213 -9.37 22.02 10.46
CA ARG A 213 -9.47 21.32 11.76
C ARG A 213 -9.86 22.26 12.91
N ARG A 214 -9.43 23.51 12.88
CA ARG A 214 -9.77 24.53 13.88
C ARG A 214 -11.24 24.92 13.89
N ASP A 215 -11.94 24.75 12.77
CA ASP A 215 -13.34 25.12 12.59
C ASP A 215 -14.30 23.94 12.88
N LEU A 216 -13.74 22.79 13.22
CA LEU A 216 -14.50 21.58 13.56
C LEU A 216 -14.99 21.63 15.00
N VAL A 217 -16.31 21.63 15.18
CA VAL A 217 -16.96 21.61 16.51
C VAL A 217 -17.04 20.19 17.08
N GLY A 218 -16.85 19.13 16.28
CA GLY A 218 -17.02 17.73 16.67
C GLY A 218 -15.69 17.01 16.94
N SER A 219 -15.78 15.88 17.68
CA SER A 219 -14.65 14.98 17.89
C SER A 219 -14.39 14.12 16.67
N ILE A 220 -13.49 14.58 15.79
CA ILE A 220 -13.04 13.85 14.60
C ILE A 220 -11.59 13.43 14.82
N THR A 221 -11.29 12.18 14.47
CA THR A 221 -9.91 11.68 14.47
C THR A 221 -9.56 11.28 13.04
N THR A 222 -8.57 11.95 12.45
CA THR A 222 -8.05 11.60 11.11
C THR A 222 -6.73 10.87 11.25
N VAL A 223 -6.61 9.75 10.54
CA VAL A 223 -5.41 8.92 10.48
C VAL A 223 -4.97 8.82 9.02
N LYS A 224 -3.71 9.12 8.75
CA LYS A 224 -3.16 8.99 7.40
C LYS A 224 -2.87 7.52 7.10
N ALA A 225 -3.20 7.07 5.89
CA ALA A 225 -3.00 5.68 5.51
C ALA A 225 -1.55 5.20 5.70
N LYS A 226 -0.57 6.05 5.39
CA LYS A 226 0.87 5.74 5.58
C LYS A 226 1.25 5.36 7.02
N ASP A 227 0.48 5.84 8.01
CA ASP A 227 0.77 5.64 9.43
C ASP A 227 0.13 4.34 9.97
N ILE A 228 -0.84 3.77 9.24
CA ILE A 228 -1.58 2.56 9.64
C ILE A 228 -1.38 1.37 8.70
N LEU A 229 -0.93 1.58 7.46
CA LEU A 229 -0.66 0.48 6.53
C LEU A 229 0.43 -0.44 7.09
N MET A 230 0.03 -1.67 7.42
CA MET A 230 0.92 -2.72 7.89
C MET A 230 0.84 -3.92 6.95
N PRO A 231 1.97 -4.51 6.55
CA PRO A 231 1.99 -5.66 5.61
C PRO A 231 1.22 -6.88 6.10
N SER A 232 1.10 -7.04 7.43
CA SER A 232 0.44 -8.19 8.07
C SER A 232 -1.08 -8.11 8.11
N TYR A 233 -1.67 -6.94 7.89
CA TYR A 233 -3.11 -6.76 7.89
C TYR A 233 -3.65 -6.73 6.45
N THR A 234 -4.68 -7.50 6.22
CA THR A 234 -5.30 -7.65 4.89
C THR A 234 -6.55 -6.78 4.71
N THR A 235 -7.16 -6.33 5.82
CA THR A 235 -8.37 -5.51 5.81
C THR A 235 -8.13 -4.15 6.46
N ILE A 236 -8.85 -3.14 5.99
CA ILE A 236 -8.77 -1.75 6.49
C ILE A 236 -9.16 -1.71 7.97
N ASP A 237 -10.16 -2.49 8.34
CA ASP A 237 -10.69 -2.58 9.70
C ASP A 237 -9.62 -3.00 10.71
N GLN A 238 -8.84 -4.02 10.38
CA GLN A 238 -7.74 -4.51 11.21
C GLN A 238 -6.64 -3.44 11.38
N MET A 239 -6.38 -2.65 10.35
CA MET A 239 -5.38 -1.59 10.39
C MET A 239 -5.75 -0.45 11.36
N LEU A 240 -7.04 -0.27 11.64
CA LEU A 240 -7.54 0.74 12.58
C LEU A 240 -7.45 0.29 14.05
N GLN A 241 -7.22 -0.99 14.32
CA GLN A 241 -7.16 -1.53 15.68
C GLN A 241 -6.08 -0.84 16.52
N GLY A 242 -6.49 -0.29 17.68
CA GLY A 242 -5.60 0.40 18.61
C GLY A 242 -5.06 1.76 18.12
N ARG A 243 -5.52 2.26 16.96
CA ARG A 243 -5.06 3.54 16.39
C ARG A 243 -5.98 4.72 16.67
N VAL A 244 -7.23 4.44 17.04
CA VAL A 244 -8.25 5.48 17.24
C VAL A 244 -8.83 5.38 18.64
N ALA A 245 -8.67 6.44 19.42
CA ALA A 245 -9.25 6.51 20.76
C ALA A 245 -10.78 6.46 20.70
N GLY A 246 -11.39 5.59 21.55
CA GLY A 246 -12.83 5.41 21.60
C GLY A 246 -13.41 4.50 20.50
N MET A 247 -12.56 3.82 19.73
CA MET A 247 -12.95 2.79 18.78
C MET A 247 -12.44 1.42 19.26
N ILE A 248 -13.31 0.43 19.26
CA ILE A 248 -12.98 -0.95 19.59
C ILE A 248 -13.12 -1.77 18.32
N VAL A 249 -12.05 -2.50 17.98
CA VAL A 249 -12.03 -3.44 16.86
C VAL A 249 -11.82 -4.83 17.43
N THR A 250 -12.80 -5.71 17.27
CA THR A 250 -12.79 -7.07 17.82
C THR A 250 -12.76 -8.07 16.68
N ASN A 251 -11.70 -8.84 16.60
CA ASN A 251 -11.65 -9.97 15.68
C ASN A 251 -12.51 -11.12 16.23
N THR A 252 -13.58 -11.45 15.54
CA THR A 252 -14.52 -12.51 15.94
C THR A 252 -14.11 -13.89 15.42
N SER A 253 -13.22 -13.94 14.43
CA SER A 253 -12.76 -15.17 13.80
C SER A 253 -11.29 -15.11 13.43
N SER A 254 -10.61 -16.25 13.46
CA SER A 254 -9.23 -16.42 12.94
C SER A 254 -9.19 -16.66 11.43
N ARG A 255 -10.35 -16.75 10.77
CA ARG A 255 -10.42 -16.97 9.32
C ARG A 255 -9.87 -15.77 8.56
N VAL A 256 -9.08 -16.08 7.55
CA VAL A 256 -8.55 -15.06 6.64
C VAL A 256 -9.70 -14.47 5.82
N GLY A 257 -9.70 -13.15 5.66
CA GLY A 257 -10.73 -12.44 4.89
C GLY A 257 -12.00 -12.09 5.67
N THR A 258 -12.13 -12.51 6.94
CA THR A 258 -13.27 -12.09 7.78
C THR A 258 -13.10 -10.65 8.25
N ALA A 259 -14.20 -9.90 8.25
CA ALA A 259 -14.22 -8.54 8.76
C ALA A 259 -14.35 -8.56 10.30
N PRO A 260 -13.52 -7.79 11.02
CA PRO A 260 -13.70 -7.61 12.45
C PRO A 260 -14.94 -6.75 12.76
N LYS A 261 -15.50 -6.92 13.95
CA LYS A 261 -16.57 -6.05 14.47
C LYS A 261 -15.97 -4.73 14.96
N ILE A 262 -16.52 -3.62 14.49
CA ILE A 262 -16.09 -2.28 14.89
C ILE A 262 -17.20 -1.61 15.70
N GLN A 263 -16.81 -0.98 16.81
CA GLN A 263 -17.70 -0.18 17.64
C GLN A 263 -17.04 1.18 17.95
N ILE A 264 -17.79 2.26 17.79
CA ILE A 264 -17.34 3.63 18.12
C ILE A 264 -18.13 4.10 19.33
N ARG A 265 -17.43 4.36 20.46
CA ARG A 265 -18.01 4.83 21.73
C ARG A 265 -19.10 3.91 22.32
N GLY A 266 -19.08 2.62 21.99
CA GLY A 266 -20.07 1.64 22.42
C GLY A 266 -21.25 1.50 21.48
N THR A 267 -22.31 0.86 21.94
CA THR A 267 -23.51 0.55 21.13
C THR A 267 -24.63 1.53 21.41
N SER A 268 -25.22 2.12 20.38
CA SER A 268 -26.38 3.01 20.49
C SER A 268 -27.71 2.24 20.56
N THR A 269 -27.70 0.95 20.20
CA THR A 269 -28.91 0.09 20.16
C THR A 269 -28.56 -1.33 20.63
N LEU A 270 -29.54 -1.99 21.25
CA LEU A 270 -29.40 -3.39 21.68
C LEU A 270 -29.83 -4.39 20.60
N LEU A 271 -30.80 -4.03 19.76
CA LEU A 271 -31.43 -4.93 18.78
C LEU A 271 -31.19 -4.50 17.31
N GLY A 272 -30.64 -3.30 17.07
CA GLY A 272 -30.37 -2.80 15.73
C GLY A 272 -28.95 -3.05 15.25
N ASN A 273 -28.67 -2.60 14.03
CA ASN A 273 -27.31 -2.61 13.49
C ASN A 273 -26.39 -1.74 14.38
N GLN A 274 -25.28 -2.31 14.83
CA GLN A 274 -24.29 -1.68 15.70
C GLN A 274 -23.05 -1.21 14.95
N ASP A 275 -22.96 -1.51 13.64
CA ASP A 275 -21.79 -1.18 12.83
C ASP A 275 -21.78 0.33 12.50
N PRO A 276 -20.62 0.96 12.44
CA PRO A 276 -20.48 2.33 11.98
C PRO A 276 -20.81 2.43 10.48
N LEU A 277 -21.23 3.62 10.05
CA LEU A 277 -21.48 3.91 8.65
C LEU A 277 -20.16 4.10 7.90
N TRP A 278 -20.00 3.39 6.81
CA TRP A 278 -18.84 3.57 5.93
C TRP A 278 -19.17 4.56 4.81
N VAL A 279 -18.25 5.50 4.59
CA VAL A 279 -18.32 6.50 3.53
C VAL A 279 -17.00 6.51 2.78
N VAL A 280 -17.03 6.46 1.46
CA VAL A 280 -15.84 6.52 0.62
C VAL A 280 -15.97 7.69 -0.36
N ASP A 281 -15.07 8.65 -0.28
CA ASP A 281 -15.08 9.90 -1.08
C ASP A 281 -16.44 10.62 -1.04
N GLY A 282 -17.10 10.63 0.13
CA GLY A 282 -18.41 11.26 0.35
C GLY A 282 -19.61 10.38 -0.03
N ILE A 283 -19.40 9.17 -0.55
CA ILE A 283 -20.48 8.25 -0.94
C ILE A 283 -20.68 7.21 0.16
N ILE A 284 -21.90 7.12 0.68
CA ILE A 284 -22.31 6.11 1.65
C ILE A 284 -22.20 4.72 1.00
N GLN A 285 -21.55 3.81 1.70
CA GLN A 285 -21.44 2.42 1.28
C GLN A 285 -22.58 1.62 1.90
N GLU A 286 -23.24 0.83 1.07
CA GLU A 286 -24.32 -0.08 1.52
C GLU A 286 -23.79 -1.51 1.56
N ASP A 287 -24.42 -2.32 2.42
CA ASP A 287 -24.07 -3.73 2.49
C ASP A 287 -24.34 -4.40 1.13
N PRO A 288 -23.40 -5.17 0.59
CA PRO A 288 -23.55 -5.78 -0.73
C PRO A 288 -24.68 -6.82 -0.79
N LEU A 289 -25.19 -7.27 0.34
CA LEU A 289 -26.28 -8.23 0.47
C LEU A 289 -27.28 -7.79 1.54
N GLU A 290 -28.52 -7.57 1.15
CA GLU A 290 -29.65 -7.53 2.08
C GLU A 290 -29.95 -8.97 2.55
N LEU A 291 -29.27 -9.39 3.62
CA LEU A 291 -29.55 -10.68 4.24
C LEU A 291 -30.90 -10.58 4.98
N ASN A 292 -31.87 -11.38 4.58
CA ASN A 292 -33.13 -11.52 5.31
C ASN A 292 -32.86 -12.00 6.76
N ALA A 293 -33.64 -11.51 7.72
CA ALA A 293 -33.47 -11.80 9.15
C ALA A 293 -33.41 -13.31 9.49
N SER A 294 -33.98 -14.17 8.64
CA SER A 294 -33.90 -15.64 8.77
C SER A 294 -32.54 -16.24 8.40
N SER A 295 -31.76 -15.59 7.58
CA SER A 295 -30.37 -15.99 7.24
C SER A 295 -29.36 -15.43 8.25
N LEU A 296 -29.75 -14.49 9.10
CA LEU A 296 -28.95 -13.90 10.19
C LEU A 296 -28.78 -14.81 11.41
N MET A 297 -29.34 -16.03 11.38
CA MET A 297 -29.14 -16.99 12.48
C MET A 297 -27.70 -17.47 12.66
N THR A 298 -26.81 -17.10 11.75
CA THR A 298 -25.38 -17.27 11.92
C THR A 298 -24.69 -15.91 11.67
N GLU A 299 -24.36 -15.20 12.75
CA GLU A 299 -23.48 -14.01 12.76
C GLU A 299 -22.20 -14.26 11.94
N ASP A 300 -21.81 -15.52 11.81
CA ASP A 300 -20.68 -15.99 11.00
C ASP A 300 -20.80 -15.68 9.50
N LEU A 301 -22.00 -15.72 8.91
CA LEU A 301 -22.17 -15.47 7.47
C LEU A 301 -21.90 -14.01 7.10
N LYS A 302 -22.35 -13.06 7.92
CA LYS A 302 -22.09 -11.63 7.69
C LYS A 302 -20.60 -11.32 7.74
N ASN A 303 -19.89 -11.93 8.68
CA ASN A 303 -18.46 -11.77 8.84
C ASN A 303 -17.64 -12.43 7.71
N ILE A 304 -18.17 -13.51 7.12
CA ILE A 304 -17.52 -14.24 6.01
C ILE A 304 -17.65 -13.50 4.68
N ILE A 305 -18.78 -12.82 4.44
CA ILE A 305 -19.06 -12.12 3.18
C ILE A 305 -18.23 -10.84 3.06
N GLY A 306 -17.71 -10.35 4.16
CA GLY A 306 -16.94 -9.11 4.23
C GLY A 306 -17.83 -7.89 4.50
N ASN A 307 -17.20 -6.78 4.81
CA ASN A 307 -17.88 -5.52 5.06
C ASN A 307 -18.13 -4.72 3.77
N GLN A 308 -18.86 -3.61 3.92
CA GLN A 308 -19.23 -2.67 2.85
C GLN A 308 -18.05 -2.12 2.04
N ILE A 309 -16.84 -2.20 2.58
CA ILE A 309 -15.60 -1.68 1.94
C ILE A 309 -14.64 -2.77 1.50
N SER A 310 -15.06 -4.04 1.47
CA SER A 310 -14.20 -5.16 1.05
C SER A 310 -13.66 -5.02 -0.38
N TRP A 311 -14.31 -4.22 -1.21
CA TRP A 311 -13.87 -3.91 -2.57
C TRP A 311 -12.68 -2.93 -2.63
N LEU A 312 -12.46 -2.15 -1.57
CA LEU A 312 -11.45 -1.10 -1.55
C LEU A 312 -10.06 -1.66 -1.26
N ASN A 313 -9.10 -1.30 -2.10
CA ASN A 313 -7.71 -1.63 -1.85
C ASN A 313 -7.12 -0.66 -0.81
N PRO A 314 -6.55 -1.14 0.31
CA PRO A 314 -5.89 -0.29 1.30
C PRO A 314 -4.81 0.62 0.71
N ALA A 315 -4.12 0.19 -0.34
CA ALA A 315 -3.08 0.98 -1.00
C ALA A 315 -3.62 2.24 -1.71
N ASP A 316 -4.92 2.30 -2.02
CA ASP A 316 -5.57 3.44 -2.66
C ASP A 316 -6.05 4.50 -1.66
N ILE A 317 -5.94 4.26 -0.37
CA ILE A 317 -6.38 5.16 0.69
C ILE A 317 -5.33 6.25 0.92
N GLU A 318 -5.79 7.48 1.09
CA GLU A 318 -5.00 8.63 1.53
C GLU A 318 -5.12 8.85 3.03
N SER A 319 -6.36 8.89 3.53
CA SER A 319 -6.66 9.10 4.95
C SER A 319 -8.00 8.50 5.33
N ILE A 320 -8.17 8.23 6.63
CA ILE A 320 -9.41 7.77 7.23
C ILE A 320 -9.77 8.73 8.34
N SER A 321 -10.96 9.30 8.29
CA SER A 321 -11.52 10.20 9.29
C SER A 321 -12.65 9.49 10.03
N ILE A 322 -12.56 9.44 11.35
CA ILE A 322 -13.55 8.81 12.22
C ILE A 322 -14.36 9.90 12.92
N LEU A 323 -15.63 10.01 12.56
CA LEU A 323 -16.60 10.96 13.12
C LEU A 323 -17.33 10.26 14.26
N LYS A 324 -17.08 10.72 15.48
CA LYS A 324 -17.52 10.01 16.70
C LYS A 324 -18.71 10.69 17.37
N ASP A 325 -18.93 11.98 17.13
CA ASP A 325 -19.96 12.79 17.77
C ASP A 325 -21.16 13.02 16.87
N ALA A 326 -22.33 13.18 17.47
CA ALA A 326 -23.58 13.47 16.76
C ALA A 326 -23.48 14.78 15.91
N SER A 327 -22.74 15.78 16.36
CA SER A 327 -22.51 17.02 15.60
C SER A 327 -21.73 16.78 14.31
N ALA A 328 -20.74 15.86 14.33
CA ALA A 328 -19.95 15.50 13.16
C ALA A 328 -20.71 14.54 12.23
N THR A 329 -21.58 13.68 12.76
CA THR A 329 -22.31 12.66 12.00
C THR A 329 -23.68 13.14 11.48
N ALA A 330 -24.17 14.30 11.93
CA ALA A 330 -25.49 14.84 11.58
C ALA A 330 -25.75 14.95 10.07
N ILE A 331 -24.69 15.20 9.29
CA ILE A 331 -24.76 15.33 7.83
C ILE A 331 -25.19 14.01 7.14
N TYR A 332 -24.97 12.87 7.81
CA TYR A 332 -25.31 11.53 7.30
C TYR A 332 -26.63 10.99 7.84
N GLY A 333 -27.33 11.77 8.70
CA GLY A 333 -28.63 11.42 9.25
C GLY A 333 -28.62 10.25 10.22
N SER A 334 -29.79 9.58 10.36
CA SER A 334 -29.99 8.49 11.34
C SER A 334 -29.14 7.25 11.11
N LYS A 335 -28.71 6.98 9.88
CA LYS A 335 -27.81 5.86 9.56
C LYS A 335 -26.43 5.99 10.26
N ALA A 336 -26.08 7.19 10.68
CA ALA A 336 -24.78 7.51 11.31
C ALA A 336 -24.81 7.48 12.85
N SER A 337 -25.85 6.92 13.47
CA SER A 337 -26.02 6.87 14.94
C SER A 337 -24.88 6.14 15.67
N ASN A 338 -24.24 5.17 15.02
CA ASN A 338 -23.10 4.42 15.56
C ASN A 338 -21.73 5.02 15.19
N GLY A 339 -21.70 6.25 14.66
CA GLY A 339 -20.51 6.90 14.14
C GLY A 339 -20.32 6.67 12.64
N VAL A 340 -19.38 7.41 12.06
CA VAL A 340 -19.03 7.35 10.63
C VAL A 340 -17.55 7.14 10.47
N ILE A 341 -17.16 6.24 9.58
CA ILE A 341 -15.79 6.04 9.12
C ILE A 341 -15.73 6.52 7.67
N GLU A 342 -15.12 7.67 7.48
CA GLU A 342 -14.98 8.30 6.18
C GLU A 342 -13.57 8.04 5.61
N ILE A 343 -13.52 7.44 4.45
CA ILE A 343 -12.29 7.12 3.73
C ILE A 343 -12.13 8.10 2.57
N THR A 344 -10.99 8.77 2.54
CA THR A 344 -10.57 9.57 1.40
C THR A 344 -9.56 8.78 0.59
N THR A 345 -9.82 8.62 -0.70
CA THR A 345 -8.91 7.91 -1.61
C THR A 345 -7.86 8.84 -2.20
N LYS A 346 -6.72 8.28 -2.56
CA LYS A 346 -5.63 9.02 -3.19
C LYS A 346 -6.09 9.70 -4.48
N LYS A 347 -5.90 11.02 -4.55
CA LYS A 347 -6.13 11.84 -5.74
C LYS A 347 -4.77 12.31 -6.27
N ASN A 348 -4.58 12.25 -7.57
CA ASN A 348 -3.34 12.79 -8.12
C ASN A 348 -3.36 14.32 -8.11
N THR A 349 -2.32 14.91 -7.54
CA THR A 349 -2.10 16.36 -7.47
C THR A 349 -0.87 16.82 -8.25
N THR A 350 -0.18 15.90 -8.93
CA THR A 350 1.09 16.18 -9.63
C THR A 350 0.89 16.19 -11.15
N ASP A 351 1.54 17.15 -11.82
CA ASP A 351 1.53 17.27 -13.28
C ASP A 351 2.38 16.21 -14.00
N ARG A 352 2.93 15.24 -13.25
CA ARG A 352 3.80 14.20 -13.78
C ARG A 352 3.14 12.84 -13.70
N LEU A 353 3.39 12.00 -14.70
CA LEU A 353 3.04 10.59 -14.66
C LEU A 353 3.83 9.92 -13.52
N SER A 354 3.11 9.27 -12.63
CA SER A 354 3.66 8.46 -11.55
C SER A 354 3.19 7.03 -11.69
N VAL A 355 4.12 6.09 -11.68
CA VAL A 355 3.83 4.66 -11.66
C VAL A 355 4.44 4.10 -10.37
N ASN A 356 3.60 3.49 -9.55
CA ASN A 356 4.04 2.88 -8.29
C ASN A 356 3.67 1.40 -8.30
N TYR A 357 4.63 0.57 -7.91
CA TYR A 357 4.42 -0.84 -7.64
C TYR A 357 4.81 -1.13 -6.20
N THR A 358 3.92 -1.79 -5.48
CA THR A 358 4.14 -2.21 -4.08
C THR A 358 3.85 -3.70 -3.98
N SER A 359 4.74 -4.43 -3.34
CA SER A 359 4.51 -5.84 -3.00
C SER A 359 4.89 -6.09 -1.54
N ASN A 360 4.08 -6.89 -0.86
CA ASN A 360 4.32 -7.32 0.51
C ASN A 360 4.21 -8.84 0.58
N PHE A 361 5.09 -9.45 1.38
CA PHE A 361 5.14 -10.88 1.61
C PHE A 361 5.10 -11.12 3.12
N VAL A 362 4.23 -12.00 3.56
CA VAL A 362 4.06 -12.37 4.97
C VAL A 362 4.17 -13.88 5.10
N MET A 363 5.05 -14.33 5.98
CA MET A 363 5.22 -15.75 6.29
C MET A 363 4.75 -16.00 7.73
N GLY A 364 3.79 -16.90 7.89
CA GLY A 364 3.34 -17.37 9.19
C GLY A 364 4.02 -18.70 9.56
N THR A 365 4.49 -18.78 10.78
CA THR A 365 5.02 -20.04 11.33
C THR A 365 3.89 -20.92 11.83
N ARG A 366 4.03 -22.23 11.64
CA ARG A 366 3.07 -23.18 12.22
C ARG A 366 3.18 -23.15 13.74
N PRO A 367 2.04 -23.17 14.48
CA PRO A 367 2.07 -23.37 15.93
C PRO A 367 2.65 -24.73 16.28
N ASN A 368 3.30 -24.84 17.43
CA ASN A 368 3.83 -26.10 17.94
C ASN A 368 3.53 -26.22 19.44
N TYR A 369 3.49 -27.45 19.93
CA TYR A 369 3.16 -27.73 21.33
C TYR A 369 4.11 -27.08 22.33
N GLY A 370 5.36 -26.82 21.95
CA GLY A 370 6.33 -26.13 22.82
C GLY A 370 5.98 -24.67 23.14
N GLN A 371 5.02 -24.07 22.41
CA GLN A 371 4.51 -22.72 22.68
C GLN A 371 3.36 -22.72 23.69
N PHE A 372 2.82 -23.90 24.02
CA PHE A 372 1.66 -24.07 24.88
C PHE A 372 1.97 -25.03 26.02
N ASN A 373 1.33 -24.80 27.15
CA ASN A 373 1.52 -25.65 28.33
C ASN A 373 0.43 -26.74 28.35
N TYR A 374 0.47 -27.67 27.38
CA TYR A 374 -0.46 -28.79 27.29
C TYR A 374 0.15 -30.05 27.86
N MET A 375 -0.68 -30.90 28.43
CA MET A 375 -0.31 -32.26 28.84
C MET A 375 0.03 -33.10 27.61
N ASN A 376 1.08 -33.88 27.67
CA ASN A 376 1.32 -34.96 26.72
C ASN A 376 0.39 -36.15 27.03
N SER A 377 0.36 -37.14 26.15
CA SER A 377 -0.57 -38.29 26.28
C SER A 377 -0.40 -39.05 27.59
N LYS A 378 0.82 -39.23 28.06
CA LYS A 378 1.10 -39.87 29.32
C LYS A 378 0.59 -39.05 30.51
N GLU A 379 0.86 -37.76 30.53
CA GLU A 379 0.38 -36.86 31.57
C GLU A 379 -1.15 -36.81 31.58
N ARG A 380 -1.78 -36.83 30.41
CA ARG A 380 -3.25 -36.84 30.30
C ARG A 380 -3.87 -38.12 30.87
N VAL A 381 -3.26 -39.30 30.60
CA VAL A 381 -3.70 -40.58 31.17
C VAL A 381 -3.51 -40.58 32.67
N LEU A 382 -2.37 -40.11 33.18
CA LEU A 382 -2.09 -40.03 34.63
C LEU A 382 -3.09 -39.06 35.31
N PHE A 383 -3.35 -37.91 34.73
CA PHE A 383 -4.35 -36.97 35.25
C PHE A 383 -5.72 -37.60 35.36
N SER A 384 -6.18 -38.32 34.33
CA SER A 384 -7.47 -39.01 34.33
C SER A 384 -7.54 -40.14 35.37
N GLN A 385 -6.42 -40.85 35.57
CA GLN A 385 -6.33 -41.86 36.61
C GLN A 385 -6.39 -41.24 38.01
N GLU A 386 -5.69 -40.15 38.24
CA GLU A 386 -5.73 -39.45 39.52
C GLU A 386 -7.13 -38.88 39.80
N ALA A 387 -7.77 -38.24 38.77
CA ALA A 387 -9.12 -37.73 38.90
C ALA A 387 -10.12 -38.83 39.27
N PHE A 388 -10.01 -40.01 38.68
CA PHE A 388 -10.82 -41.20 39.03
C PHE A 388 -10.56 -41.65 40.48
N ASN A 389 -9.30 -41.76 40.87
CA ASN A 389 -8.91 -42.18 42.21
C ASN A 389 -9.40 -41.22 43.31
N TRP A 390 -9.51 -39.94 43.03
CA TRP A 390 -10.02 -38.90 43.92
C TRP A 390 -11.55 -38.83 43.92
N GLY A 391 -12.23 -39.70 43.13
CA GLY A 391 -13.70 -39.74 43.04
C GLY A 391 -14.27 -38.49 42.36
N THR A 392 -13.53 -37.84 41.47
CA THR A 392 -14.05 -36.68 40.72
C THR A 392 -15.21 -37.13 39.84
N PRO A 393 -16.45 -36.59 40.04
CA PRO A 393 -17.61 -37.00 39.28
C PRO A 393 -17.48 -36.59 37.81
N TYR A 394 -17.78 -37.47 36.90
CA TYR A 394 -17.99 -37.11 35.50
C TYR A 394 -19.36 -36.44 35.36
N GLY A 395 -19.47 -35.36 34.59
CA GLY A 395 -20.74 -34.70 34.29
C GLY A 395 -21.72 -35.58 33.54
N THR A 396 -21.20 -36.52 32.73
CA THR A 396 -21.92 -37.59 32.04
C THR A 396 -21.10 -38.86 32.11
N GLU A 397 -21.74 -40.04 32.08
CA GLU A 397 -21.04 -41.31 32.04
C GLU A 397 -20.16 -41.37 30.81
N PRO A 398 -18.84 -41.68 30.96
CA PRO A 398 -17.93 -41.78 29.83
C PRO A 398 -18.39 -42.84 28.80
N ILE A 399 -18.37 -42.44 27.53
CA ILE A 399 -18.72 -43.35 26.43
C ILE A 399 -17.69 -44.48 26.41
N LYS A 400 -18.15 -45.75 26.35
CA LYS A 400 -17.30 -46.92 26.22
C LYS A 400 -16.54 -46.89 24.88
N GLN A 401 -15.23 -46.67 24.95
CA GLN A 401 -14.35 -46.60 23.78
C GLN A 401 -12.89 -46.78 24.17
N ILE A 402 -12.07 -47.21 23.24
CA ILE A 402 -10.63 -47.48 23.45
C ILE A 402 -9.76 -46.22 23.26
N TYR A 403 -10.31 -45.10 22.82
CA TYR A 403 -9.55 -43.91 22.43
C TYR A 403 -9.38 -42.89 23.55
N THR A 404 -10.05 -43.07 24.68
CA THR A 404 -9.91 -42.25 25.87
C THR A 404 -9.71 -43.14 27.10
N TYR A 405 -8.94 -42.66 28.10
CA TYR A 405 -8.71 -43.40 29.32
C TYR A 405 -10.03 -43.65 30.08
N GLU A 406 -10.89 -42.65 30.15
CA GLU A 406 -12.18 -42.73 30.84
C GLU A 406 -13.11 -43.75 30.18
N GLY A 407 -13.16 -43.79 28.87
CA GLY A 407 -13.96 -44.78 28.12
C GLY A 407 -13.39 -46.20 28.25
N LEU A 408 -12.06 -46.31 28.18
CA LEU A 408 -11.36 -47.58 28.36
C LEU A 408 -11.55 -48.14 29.78
N LEU A 409 -11.48 -47.27 30.79
CA LEU A 409 -11.74 -47.60 32.18
C LEU A 409 -13.19 -48.07 32.40
N ASN A 410 -14.19 -47.40 31.78
CA ASN A 410 -15.59 -47.79 31.84
C ASN A 410 -15.81 -49.18 31.24
N MET A 411 -15.18 -49.49 30.09
CA MET A 411 -15.20 -50.84 29.49
C MET A 411 -14.61 -51.89 30.44
N TYR A 412 -13.51 -51.61 31.11
CA TYR A 412 -12.89 -52.49 32.08
C TYR A 412 -13.78 -52.74 33.32
N LEU A 413 -14.32 -51.65 33.88
CA LEU A 413 -15.20 -51.73 35.06
C LEU A 413 -16.54 -52.46 34.75
N SER A 414 -17.00 -52.35 33.49
CA SER A 414 -18.18 -53.09 33.00
C SER A 414 -17.90 -54.54 32.60
N HIS A 415 -16.66 -55.02 32.74
CA HIS A 415 -16.23 -56.37 32.32
C HIS A 415 -16.33 -56.60 30.80
N ASP A 416 -16.33 -55.58 29.98
CA ASP A 416 -16.36 -55.71 28.53
C ASP A 416 -14.98 -56.06 27.94
N ILE A 417 -13.90 -55.78 28.68
CA ILE A 417 -12.54 -56.13 28.32
C ILE A 417 -11.79 -56.74 29.51
N SER A 418 -10.74 -57.52 29.19
CA SER A 418 -9.87 -58.13 30.19
C SER A 418 -8.92 -57.09 30.82
N SER A 419 -8.33 -57.45 31.98
CA SER A 419 -7.29 -56.63 32.59
C SER A 419 -6.02 -56.51 31.72
N GLU A 420 -5.71 -57.56 30.95
CA GLU A 420 -4.56 -57.57 30.04
C GLU A 420 -4.80 -56.63 28.87
N ASP A 421 -6.00 -56.66 28.25
CA ASP A 421 -6.38 -55.75 27.18
C ASP A 421 -6.42 -54.30 27.66
N PHE A 422 -6.96 -54.07 28.87
CA PHE A 422 -6.97 -52.74 29.48
C PHE A 422 -5.55 -52.16 29.61
N LEU A 423 -4.61 -52.94 30.16
CA LEU A 423 -3.21 -52.50 30.33
C LEU A 423 -2.51 -52.30 28.99
N ALA A 424 -2.73 -53.19 28.03
CA ALA A 424 -2.19 -53.05 26.69
C ALA A 424 -2.66 -51.76 25.99
N GLN A 425 -3.97 -51.54 26.01
CA GLN A 425 -4.56 -50.35 25.37
C GLN A 425 -4.20 -49.05 26.12
N ARG A 426 -4.13 -49.07 27.45
CA ARG A 426 -3.64 -47.94 28.24
C ARG A 426 -2.21 -47.56 27.82
N ASN A 427 -1.32 -48.51 27.62
CA ASN A 427 0.05 -48.27 27.17
C ASN A 427 0.08 -47.61 25.78
N VAL A 428 -0.83 -48.00 24.88
CA VAL A 428 -1.02 -47.33 23.58
C VAL A 428 -1.43 -45.87 23.80
N LEU A 429 -2.41 -45.59 24.66
CA LEU A 429 -2.85 -44.24 24.95
C LEU A 429 -1.74 -43.37 25.56
N GLU A 430 -0.88 -43.92 26.44
CA GLU A 430 0.24 -43.21 27.05
C GLU A 430 1.34 -42.79 26.04
N THR A 431 1.50 -43.59 24.99
CA THR A 431 2.59 -43.44 24.02
C THR A 431 2.16 -42.74 22.71
N GLN A 432 0.86 -42.65 22.45
CA GLN A 432 0.31 -42.05 21.23
C GLN A 432 0.27 -40.55 21.30
N ASN A 433 1.37 -39.86 20.96
CA ASN A 433 1.44 -38.42 20.89
C ASN A 433 1.20 -37.95 19.45
N THR A 434 -0.06 -37.63 19.13
CA THR A 434 -0.42 -37.10 17.81
C THR A 434 -0.17 -35.61 17.73
N ASP A 435 0.65 -35.18 16.78
CA ASP A 435 0.85 -33.75 16.51
C ASP A 435 -0.29 -33.21 15.64
N TRP A 436 -1.36 -32.77 16.30
CA TRP A 436 -2.53 -32.17 15.64
C TRP A 436 -2.19 -30.87 14.92
N PHE A 437 -1.26 -30.06 15.44
CA PHE A 437 -0.82 -28.89 14.72
C PHE A 437 -0.18 -29.24 13.38
N LYS A 438 0.58 -30.33 13.32
CA LYS A 438 1.18 -30.81 12.08
C LYS A 438 0.13 -31.28 11.08
N LEU A 439 -0.95 -31.88 11.54
CA LEU A 439 -2.02 -32.44 10.70
C LEU A 439 -2.99 -31.36 10.20
N LEU A 440 -3.31 -30.36 11.04
CA LEU A 440 -4.37 -29.39 10.79
C LEU A 440 -3.84 -28.02 10.34
N THR A 441 -2.57 -27.74 10.58
CA THR A 441 -1.99 -26.44 10.26
C THR A 441 -0.78 -26.55 9.34
N ARG A 442 -0.51 -25.44 8.65
CA ARG A 442 0.62 -25.26 7.74
C ARG A 442 1.43 -24.01 8.06
N ARG A 443 2.60 -23.89 7.48
CA ARG A 443 3.26 -22.59 7.35
C ARG A 443 2.48 -21.81 6.30
N SER A 444 2.01 -20.61 6.65
CA SER A 444 1.27 -19.78 5.72
C SER A 444 2.20 -18.84 4.95
N PHE A 445 1.87 -18.60 3.68
CA PHE A 445 2.57 -17.66 2.83
C PHE A 445 1.56 -16.75 2.15
N SER A 446 1.46 -15.52 2.62
CA SER A 446 0.56 -14.52 2.07
C SER A 446 1.35 -13.48 1.30
N HIS A 447 0.81 -13.03 0.18
CA HIS A 447 1.42 -11.97 -0.60
C HIS A 447 0.37 -11.05 -1.20
N ASN A 448 0.73 -9.77 -1.33
CA ASN A 448 -0.06 -8.82 -2.07
C ASN A 448 0.81 -8.03 -3.07
N HIS A 449 0.19 -7.64 -4.15
CA HIS A 449 0.80 -6.86 -5.22
C HIS A 449 -0.16 -5.75 -5.60
N ASN A 450 0.33 -4.54 -5.66
CA ASN A 450 -0.45 -3.39 -6.09
C ASN A 450 0.36 -2.57 -7.09
N ILE A 451 -0.25 -2.27 -8.23
CA ILE A 451 0.27 -1.35 -9.22
C ILE A 451 -0.69 -0.17 -9.33
N SER A 452 -0.15 1.04 -9.31
CA SER A 452 -0.94 2.25 -9.51
C SER A 452 -0.25 3.19 -10.48
N VAL A 453 -1.06 3.82 -11.30
CA VAL A 453 -0.65 4.80 -12.30
C VAL A 453 -1.48 6.04 -12.08
N SER A 454 -0.84 7.19 -11.95
CA SER A 454 -1.55 8.45 -11.78
C SER A 454 -0.81 9.57 -12.52
N GLY A 455 -1.58 10.55 -12.98
CA GLY A 455 -1.05 11.68 -13.72
C GLY A 455 -2.12 12.73 -13.97
N GLY A 456 -1.74 13.84 -14.58
CA GLY A 456 -2.73 14.85 -14.93
C GLY A 456 -2.15 16.23 -15.06
N THR A 457 -3.04 17.19 -15.08
CA THR A 457 -2.80 18.62 -15.08
C THR A 457 -3.81 19.31 -14.15
N ASN A 458 -3.72 20.61 -13.99
CA ASN A 458 -4.71 21.37 -13.23
C ASN A 458 -6.14 21.24 -13.79
N LYS A 459 -6.30 20.92 -15.08
CA LYS A 459 -7.60 20.78 -15.75
C LYS A 459 -8.15 19.35 -15.70
N TYR A 460 -7.31 18.36 -15.70
CA TYR A 460 -7.71 16.95 -15.58
C TYR A 460 -6.68 16.15 -14.81
N SER A 461 -7.13 15.18 -14.05
CA SER A 461 -6.26 14.20 -13.40
C SER A 461 -6.89 12.82 -13.47
N TYR A 462 -6.06 11.80 -13.50
CA TYR A 462 -6.47 10.41 -13.51
C TYR A 462 -5.62 9.60 -12.54
N ALA A 463 -6.25 8.58 -11.99
CA ALA A 463 -5.59 7.56 -11.20
C ALA A 463 -6.21 6.20 -11.55
N ALA A 464 -5.37 5.22 -11.81
CA ALA A 464 -5.79 3.84 -12.01
C ALA A 464 -4.94 2.94 -11.11
N SER A 465 -5.57 1.96 -10.49
CA SER A 465 -4.88 0.96 -9.67
C SER A 465 -5.42 -0.44 -9.93
N MET A 466 -4.56 -1.42 -9.76
CA MET A 466 -4.89 -2.84 -9.77
C MET A 466 -4.16 -3.52 -8.64
N GLY A 467 -4.91 -4.28 -7.83
CA GLY A 467 -4.37 -5.02 -6.70
C GLY A 467 -4.70 -6.50 -6.80
N TYR A 468 -3.76 -7.33 -6.40
CA TYR A 468 -3.93 -8.76 -6.17
C TYR A 468 -3.43 -9.11 -4.79
N SER A 469 -4.23 -9.81 -4.02
CA SER A 469 -3.89 -10.29 -2.68
C SER A 469 -4.26 -11.77 -2.57
N ASN A 470 -3.29 -12.56 -2.14
CA ASN A 470 -3.48 -13.95 -1.72
C ASN A 470 -3.09 -14.04 -0.25
N SER A 471 -4.01 -14.46 0.58
CA SER A 471 -3.83 -14.60 2.02
C SER A 471 -4.10 -16.03 2.44
N GLU A 472 -3.08 -16.70 2.95
CA GLU A 472 -3.18 -18.05 3.47
C GLU A 472 -3.27 -18.02 5.00
N GLY A 473 -4.28 -18.71 5.55
CA GLY A 473 -4.36 -19.00 6.97
C GLY A 473 -3.42 -20.12 7.41
N GLN A 474 -3.14 -20.17 8.69
CA GLN A 474 -2.38 -21.27 9.28
C GLN A 474 -3.16 -22.59 9.24
N GLU A 475 -4.48 -22.56 9.32
CA GLU A 475 -5.34 -23.72 9.15
C GLU A 475 -5.37 -24.13 7.67
N ILE A 476 -5.25 -25.43 7.41
CA ILE A 476 -5.31 -25.97 6.04
C ILE A 476 -6.71 -25.76 5.47
N GLY A 477 -6.81 -25.18 4.26
CA GLY A 477 -8.09 -24.88 3.62
C GLY A 477 -8.72 -23.54 4.01
N ASN A 478 -8.01 -22.73 4.79
CA ASN A 478 -8.41 -21.36 5.13
C ASN A 478 -7.62 -20.37 4.27
N ASP A 479 -8.19 -19.92 3.15
CA ASP A 479 -7.54 -19.10 2.14
C ASP A 479 -8.46 -18.00 1.65
N SER A 480 -7.89 -16.86 1.30
CA SER A 480 -8.60 -15.73 0.70
C SER A 480 -7.81 -15.16 -0.47
N GLU A 481 -8.39 -15.16 -1.63
CA GLU A 481 -7.88 -14.45 -2.82
C GLU A 481 -8.76 -13.26 -3.12
N ARG A 482 -8.16 -12.12 -3.44
CA ARG A 482 -8.87 -10.91 -3.82
C ARG A 482 -8.15 -10.18 -4.95
N MET A 483 -8.89 -9.83 -5.98
CA MET A 483 -8.46 -8.92 -7.04
C MET A 483 -9.29 -7.64 -6.95
N THR A 484 -8.64 -6.50 -7.05
CA THR A 484 -9.28 -5.17 -7.03
C THR A 484 -8.83 -4.36 -8.22
N GLY A 485 -9.73 -3.54 -8.76
CA GLY A 485 -9.42 -2.59 -9.83
C GLY A 485 -10.16 -1.29 -9.59
N ARG A 486 -9.48 -0.17 -9.81
CA ARG A 486 -10.04 1.18 -9.68
C ARG A 486 -9.53 2.08 -10.79
N VAL A 487 -10.43 2.89 -11.34
CA VAL A 487 -10.10 3.99 -12.26
C VAL A 487 -10.86 5.22 -11.79
N ALA A 488 -10.15 6.30 -11.55
CA ALA A 488 -10.72 7.58 -11.13
C ALA A 488 -10.23 8.68 -12.07
N ILE A 489 -11.15 9.50 -12.55
CA ILE A 489 -10.89 10.64 -13.44
C ILE A 489 -11.55 11.86 -12.83
N THR A 490 -10.78 12.95 -12.74
CA THR A 490 -11.28 14.26 -12.33
C THR A 490 -11.05 15.26 -13.46
N ILE A 491 -12.10 15.94 -13.89
CA ILE A 491 -12.06 16.96 -14.95
C ILE A 491 -12.52 18.29 -14.37
N ARG A 492 -11.76 19.35 -14.61
CA ARG A 492 -12.07 20.73 -14.21
C ARG A 492 -12.12 21.62 -15.45
N PRO A 493 -13.26 21.64 -16.17
CA PRO A 493 -13.41 22.42 -17.40
C PRO A 493 -13.26 23.93 -17.12
N VAL A 494 -13.78 24.37 -16.00
CA VAL A 494 -13.68 25.75 -15.50
C VAL A 494 -13.41 25.72 -13.99
N GLN A 495 -12.89 26.81 -13.43
CA GLN A 495 -12.47 26.85 -12.01
C GLN A 495 -13.57 26.49 -11.00
N LYS A 496 -14.83 26.72 -11.35
CA LYS A 496 -15.99 26.46 -10.46
C LYS A 496 -16.67 25.10 -10.69
N LEU A 497 -16.24 24.31 -11.68
CA LEU A 497 -16.85 23.02 -11.99
C LEU A 497 -15.81 21.90 -11.90
N THR A 498 -16.09 20.93 -11.05
CA THR A 498 -15.29 19.70 -10.95
C THR A 498 -16.20 18.51 -11.20
N ILE A 499 -15.83 17.67 -12.16
CA ILE A 499 -16.50 16.43 -12.50
C ILE A 499 -15.59 15.29 -12.08
N ASN A 500 -16.09 14.44 -11.19
CA ASN A 500 -15.40 13.23 -10.74
C ASN A 500 -16.15 12.01 -11.27
N ALA A 501 -15.41 11.10 -11.90
CA ALA A 501 -15.91 9.79 -12.30
C ALA A 501 -14.98 8.72 -11.74
N THR A 502 -15.55 7.76 -11.02
CA THR A 502 -14.79 6.65 -10.45
C THR A 502 -15.51 5.34 -10.78
N ILE A 503 -14.75 4.38 -11.28
CA ILE A 503 -15.18 3.00 -11.48
C ILE A 503 -14.28 2.13 -10.64
N ASN A 504 -14.86 1.26 -9.85
CA ASN A 504 -14.16 0.30 -9.01
C ASN A 504 -14.88 -1.04 -9.05
N GLY A 505 -14.11 -2.09 -8.87
CA GLY A 505 -14.62 -3.44 -8.79
C GLY A 505 -13.64 -4.36 -8.09
N SER A 506 -14.20 -5.42 -7.51
CA SER A 506 -13.40 -6.46 -6.89
C SER A 506 -14.02 -7.84 -7.11
N VAL A 507 -13.15 -8.84 -7.13
CA VAL A 507 -13.53 -10.25 -7.08
C VAL A 507 -12.78 -10.87 -5.93
N SER A 508 -13.48 -11.55 -5.02
CA SER A 508 -12.87 -12.28 -3.91
C SER A 508 -13.38 -13.71 -3.85
N THR A 509 -12.47 -14.61 -3.53
CA THR A 509 -12.77 -16.03 -3.28
C THR A 509 -12.24 -16.35 -1.90
N ASN A 510 -13.13 -16.79 -1.01
CA ASN A 510 -12.78 -17.18 0.34
C ASN A 510 -13.07 -18.67 0.53
N ASN A 511 -12.08 -19.42 0.95
CA ASN A 511 -12.20 -20.81 1.32
C ASN A 511 -12.09 -20.92 2.85
N GLY A 512 -12.88 -21.81 3.44
CA GLY A 512 -12.82 -22.04 4.87
C GLY A 512 -13.65 -23.25 5.27
N PHE A 513 -13.43 -23.75 6.47
CA PHE A 513 -14.23 -24.85 7.01
C PHE A 513 -15.56 -24.32 7.54
N ALA A 514 -16.66 -25.00 7.19
CA ALA A 514 -17.97 -24.76 7.79
C ALA A 514 -17.95 -25.31 9.24
N GLY A 515 -17.72 -24.47 10.21
CA GLY A 515 -17.75 -24.88 11.60
C GLY A 515 -16.45 -24.73 12.39
N GLY A 516 -15.42 -24.17 11.84
CA GLY A 516 -14.16 -23.86 12.53
C GLY A 516 -13.49 -25.11 13.12
N VAL A 517 -12.40 -25.52 12.55
CA VAL A 517 -11.52 -26.49 13.20
C VAL A 517 -10.77 -25.74 14.29
N ASN A 518 -11.11 -25.97 15.54
CA ASN A 518 -10.31 -25.50 16.67
C ASN A 518 -9.38 -26.63 17.11
N PRO A 519 -8.11 -26.62 16.72
CA PRO A 519 -7.15 -27.65 17.15
C PRO A 519 -6.89 -27.64 18.66
N MET A 520 -7.40 -26.62 19.38
CA MET A 520 -7.25 -26.43 20.80
C MET A 520 -8.57 -26.67 21.57
N GLY A 521 -9.65 -26.95 20.89
CA GLY A 521 -10.96 -27.17 21.46
C GLY A 521 -11.15 -28.62 21.93
N TYR A 522 -10.55 -28.97 23.06
CA TYR A 522 -10.90 -30.13 23.85
C TYR A 522 -10.93 -29.74 25.31
#